data_25cf77bf3f2dfa6f9ca00917abd2f727
#
_entry.id   25cf77bf3f2dfa6f9ca00917abd2f727
#
_cell.length_a   1.000
_cell.length_b   1.000
_cell.length_c   1.000
_cell.angle_alpha   90.00
_cell.angle_beta   90.00
_cell.angle_gamma   90.00
#
_symmetry.space_group_name_H-M   'P 1'
#
loop_
_entity.id
_entity.type
_entity.pdbx_description
1 polymer ?
#
loop_
_entity_poly.entity_id
_entity_poly.type
_entity_poly.pdbx_seq_one_letter_code
_entity_poly.pdbx_strand_id
1 'polypeptide(L)'
;FEDTLKHVGKVRPETILSAISGPLDSYRHKARFRVKFVKKKNKVLIGFNEKKSHFLTDMEMCAVVPIKISMLLKPLQLLFNTLSIKDKIPQIEYASNQKRHIMVVRILEELSDVDIKSLKLFQDFHKIEFWTQTKGYDTIKPLVNEMDTEIIYSNIEFDLHFFFQPTSFTQINPFINLVLIRRAMALLQPKKDELIVDFFAGLGNFTLPIATFGSSVIGVEGDDALVESGHKNATRNNLSKNVNFIKIDLFNAKQEDIKLLGKADKWLIDPPRDGALNLVNLINADIQPKKIVYISCNPATLARDANILINEKGYNFTKSGILNMFPHTSHVESISLFELNE
;
A
#
# COMPACT_ATOMS: atom_id res chain seq x y z
N PHE A 1 -0.92 18.23 -11.51
CA PHE A 1 0.30 17.45 -11.59
C PHE A 1 1.39 18.19 -12.34
N GLU A 2 1.21 18.49 -13.63
CA GLU A 2 2.19 19.19 -14.46
C GLU A 2 2.55 20.58 -13.90
N ASP A 3 1.57 21.33 -13.42
CA ASP A 3 1.81 22.63 -12.79
C ASP A 3 2.70 22.49 -11.55
N THR A 4 2.51 21.43 -10.74
CA THR A 4 3.36 21.18 -9.58
C THR A 4 4.79 20.87 -9.99
N LEU A 5 5.01 20.01 -11.00
CA LEU A 5 6.34 19.72 -11.52
C LEU A 5 7.02 21.02 -12.00
N LYS A 6 6.29 21.85 -12.76
CA LYS A 6 6.80 23.10 -13.32
C LYS A 6 7.10 24.16 -12.27
N HIS A 7 6.18 24.39 -11.33
CA HIS A 7 6.30 25.53 -10.41
C HIS A 7 7.05 25.20 -9.12
N VAL A 8 6.95 23.96 -8.61
CA VAL A 8 7.65 23.51 -7.40
C VAL A 8 9.04 22.97 -7.76
N GLY A 9 9.10 22.01 -8.69
CA GLY A 9 10.35 21.35 -9.07
C GLY A 9 11.15 22.10 -10.13
N LYS A 10 10.52 23.01 -10.89
CA LYS A 10 11.11 23.66 -12.08
C LYS A 10 11.61 22.63 -13.10
N VAL A 11 10.92 21.51 -13.21
CA VAL A 11 11.24 20.38 -14.08
C VAL A 11 10.07 20.04 -14.98
N ARG A 12 10.37 19.41 -16.11
CA ARG A 12 9.38 18.92 -17.05
C ARG A 12 9.87 17.61 -17.67
N PRO A 13 9.04 16.55 -17.72
CA PRO A 13 9.38 15.34 -18.45
C PRO A 13 9.34 15.61 -19.97
N GLU A 14 10.15 14.89 -20.73
CA GLU A 14 10.13 14.94 -22.19
C GLU A 14 8.80 14.44 -22.75
N THR A 15 8.24 13.43 -22.13
CA THR A 15 6.95 12.84 -22.53
C THR A 15 6.01 12.74 -21.34
N ILE A 16 4.80 13.28 -21.49
CA ILE A 16 3.68 13.00 -20.58
C ILE A 16 2.95 11.76 -21.07
N LEU A 17 2.94 10.73 -20.25
CA LEU A 17 2.21 9.49 -20.51
C LEU A 17 0.71 9.71 -20.32
N SER A 18 -0.10 9.02 -21.13
CA SER A 18 -1.55 9.04 -20.96
C SER A 18 -1.96 8.64 -19.54
N ALA A 19 -2.86 9.42 -18.95
CA ALA A 19 -3.41 9.13 -17.64
C ALA A 19 -4.16 7.78 -17.65
N ILE A 20 -4.00 7.02 -16.58
CA ILE A 20 -4.72 5.76 -16.37
C ILE A 20 -5.84 5.98 -15.37
N SER A 21 -7.06 5.57 -15.75
CA SER A 21 -8.20 5.51 -14.85
C SER A 21 -8.76 4.10 -14.82
N GLY A 22 -9.35 3.73 -13.71
CA GLY A 22 -10.02 2.45 -13.48
C GLY A 22 -11.43 2.66 -12.93
N PRO A 23 -11.98 1.68 -12.21
CA PRO A 23 -13.26 1.83 -11.56
C PRO A 23 -13.28 3.07 -10.67
N LEU A 24 -14.31 3.88 -10.77
CA LEU A 24 -14.50 5.06 -9.91
C LEU A 24 -15.08 4.69 -8.56
N ASP A 25 -15.92 3.65 -8.52
CA ASP A 25 -16.58 3.15 -7.33
C ASP A 25 -16.15 1.70 -7.03
N SER A 26 -16.39 1.27 -5.80
CA SER A 26 -16.14 -0.11 -5.34
C SER A 26 -14.69 -0.62 -5.50
N TYR A 27 -13.77 0.29 -5.70
CA TYR A 27 -12.35 -0.04 -5.98
C TYR A 27 -11.51 -0.30 -4.73
N ARG A 28 -11.99 0.18 -3.56
CA ARG A 28 -11.18 0.24 -2.35
C ARG A 28 -11.30 -1.04 -1.53
N HIS A 29 -10.32 -1.90 -1.65
CA HIS A 29 -10.26 -3.20 -0.96
C HIS A 29 -9.61 -3.15 0.44
N LYS A 30 -9.20 -1.98 0.89
CA LYS A 30 -8.73 -1.73 2.25
C LYS A 30 -9.21 -0.38 2.75
N ALA A 31 -9.88 -0.36 3.92
CA ALA A 31 -10.40 0.86 4.52
C ALA A 31 -10.35 0.79 6.05
N ARG A 32 -10.13 1.94 6.68
CA ARG A 32 -10.17 2.07 8.14
C ARG A 32 -11.33 2.98 8.50
N PHE A 33 -12.39 2.38 9.04
CA PHE A 33 -13.54 3.11 9.55
C PHE A 33 -13.36 3.41 11.04
N ARG A 34 -13.66 4.61 11.44
CA ARG A 34 -13.80 4.93 12.86
C ARG A 34 -15.16 4.48 13.35
N VAL A 35 -15.19 4.08 14.63
CA VAL A 35 -16.42 3.69 15.34
C VAL A 35 -16.53 4.56 16.57
N LYS A 36 -17.75 5.04 16.86
CA LYS A 36 -17.99 5.86 18.04
C LYS A 36 -19.41 5.65 18.57
N PHE A 37 -19.53 5.26 19.82
CA PHE A 37 -20.83 5.28 20.52
C PHE A 37 -21.15 6.72 20.97
N VAL A 38 -22.25 7.25 20.50
CA VAL A 38 -22.74 8.58 20.86
C VAL A 38 -23.81 8.47 21.92
N LYS A 39 -23.44 8.66 23.21
CA LYS A 39 -24.33 8.52 24.37
C LYS A 39 -25.64 9.28 24.23
N LYS A 40 -25.59 10.55 23.79
CA LYS A 40 -26.78 11.42 23.63
C LYS A 40 -27.79 10.86 22.62
N LYS A 41 -27.33 10.10 21.61
CA LYS A 41 -28.18 9.50 20.56
C LYS A 41 -28.45 8.01 20.84
N ASN A 42 -27.83 7.44 21.86
CA ASN A 42 -27.80 6.00 22.13
C ASN A 42 -27.49 5.15 20.87
N LYS A 43 -26.54 5.61 20.09
CA LYS A 43 -26.26 5.07 18.74
C LYS A 43 -24.76 4.92 18.50
N VAL A 44 -24.35 3.78 17.91
CA VAL A 44 -23.03 3.58 17.34
C VAL A 44 -22.99 4.18 15.95
N LEU A 45 -21.99 5.00 15.66
CA LEU A 45 -21.68 5.54 14.35
C LEU A 45 -20.46 4.80 13.77
N ILE A 46 -20.49 4.52 12.47
CA ILE A 46 -19.36 3.96 11.71
C ILE A 46 -19.15 4.83 10.47
N GLY A 47 -17.92 5.30 10.25
CA GLY A 47 -17.63 6.13 9.09
C GLY A 47 -16.23 6.73 9.10
N PHE A 48 -16.05 7.78 8.29
CA PHE A 48 -14.83 8.58 8.25
C PHE A 48 -15.04 9.89 8.99
N ASN A 49 -13.93 10.54 9.38
CA ASN A 49 -14.01 11.89 9.90
C ASN A 49 -14.43 12.86 8.78
N GLU A 50 -15.22 13.85 9.12
CA GLU A 50 -15.46 15.00 8.27
C GLU A 50 -14.14 15.74 7.98
N LYS A 51 -14.04 16.36 6.81
CA LYS A 51 -12.83 17.06 6.39
C LYS A 51 -12.50 18.19 7.38
N LYS A 52 -11.27 18.21 7.88
CA LYS A 52 -10.77 19.19 8.87
C LYS A 52 -11.59 19.23 10.19
N SER A 53 -12.20 18.13 10.56
CA SER A 53 -13.03 18.00 11.76
C SER A 53 -12.69 16.73 12.54
N HIS A 54 -13.07 16.71 13.84
CA HIS A 54 -13.04 15.52 14.68
C HIS A 54 -14.40 14.79 14.71
N PHE A 55 -15.40 15.34 14.03
CA PHE A 55 -16.70 14.71 13.95
C PHE A 55 -16.68 13.51 13.03
N LEU A 56 -17.39 12.47 13.44
CA LEU A 56 -17.56 11.27 12.65
C LEU A 56 -18.81 11.36 11.83
N THR A 57 -18.71 11.20 10.53
CA THR A 57 -19.85 11.11 9.62
C THR A 57 -20.63 9.83 9.91
N ASP A 58 -21.94 9.95 10.09
CA ASP A 58 -22.85 8.81 10.19
C ASP A 58 -23.11 8.23 8.79
N MET A 59 -22.27 7.28 8.38
CA MET A 59 -22.32 6.75 7.02
C MET A 59 -23.27 5.57 6.94
N GLU A 60 -24.23 5.63 6.04
CA GLU A 60 -25.11 4.50 5.71
C GLU A 60 -24.56 3.70 4.54
N MET A 61 -23.82 4.35 3.64
CA MET A 61 -23.19 3.77 2.45
C MET A 61 -21.84 4.43 2.19
N CYS A 62 -20.97 3.74 1.44
CA CYS A 62 -19.69 4.24 1.00
C CYS A 62 -19.41 3.80 -0.44
N ALA A 63 -19.41 4.74 -1.38
CA ALA A 63 -19.26 4.43 -2.80
C ALA A 63 -17.91 3.75 -3.14
N VAL A 64 -16.85 4.06 -2.39
CA VAL A 64 -15.49 3.62 -2.75
C VAL A 64 -15.17 2.18 -2.33
N VAL A 65 -15.80 1.63 -1.27
CA VAL A 65 -15.61 0.22 -0.90
C VAL A 65 -16.54 -0.69 -1.71
N PRO A 66 -16.23 -2.00 -1.85
CA PRO A 66 -17.11 -2.93 -2.56
C PRO A 66 -18.55 -2.84 -2.08
N ILE A 67 -19.52 -2.90 -2.99
CA ILE A 67 -20.95 -2.69 -2.71
C ILE A 67 -21.45 -3.56 -1.54
N LYS A 68 -20.98 -4.80 -1.47
CA LYS A 68 -21.25 -5.71 -0.35
C LYS A 68 -20.91 -5.09 1.00
N ILE A 69 -19.76 -4.46 1.11
CA ILE A 69 -19.27 -3.83 2.35
C ILE A 69 -19.97 -2.51 2.60
N SER A 70 -20.21 -1.74 1.55
CA SER A 70 -21.01 -0.51 1.62
C SER A 70 -22.38 -0.75 2.25
N MET A 71 -23.08 -1.78 1.80
CA MET A 71 -24.41 -2.17 2.32
C MET A 71 -24.36 -2.70 3.75
N LEU A 72 -23.21 -3.11 4.26
CA LEU A 72 -23.05 -3.61 5.62
C LEU A 72 -22.83 -2.49 6.66
N LEU A 73 -22.54 -1.26 6.28
CA LEU A 73 -22.26 -0.18 7.25
C LEU A 73 -23.43 0.02 8.23
N LYS A 74 -24.66 0.09 7.73
CA LYS A 74 -25.84 0.22 8.58
C LYS A 74 -26.12 -1.01 9.43
N PRO A 75 -26.14 -2.24 8.89
CA PRO A 75 -26.24 -3.46 9.69
C PRO A 75 -25.15 -3.57 10.77
N LEU A 76 -23.89 -3.18 10.48
CA LEU A 76 -22.81 -3.17 11.45
C LEU A 76 -23.05 -2.17 12.59
N GLN A 77 -23.57 -0.97 12.29
CA GLN A 77 -23.96 -0.02 13.34
C GLN A 77 -25.01 -0.62 14.29
N LEU A 78 -26.01 -1.29 13.72
CA LEU A 78 -27.07 -1.94 14.49
C LEU A 78 -26.50 -3.08 15.35
N LEU A 79 -25.69 -3.97 14.78
CA LEU A 79 -25.03 -5.05 15.51
C LEU A 79 -24.17 -4.48 16.64
N PHE A 80 -23.28 -3.52 16.35
CA PHE A 80 -22.37 -2.98 17.38
C PHE A 80 -23.11 -2.24 18.49
N ASN A 81 -24.29 -1.71 18.21
CA ASN A 81 -25.14 -1.07 19.23
C ASN A 81 -25.71 -2.07 20.24
N THR A 82 -25.77 -3.37 19.90
CA THR A 82 -26.22 -4.44 20.81
C THR A 82 -25.10 -5.03 21.65
N LEU A 83 -23.82 -4.82 21.28
CA LEU A 83 -22.68 -5.38 21.99
C LEU A 83 -22.54 -4.74 23.39
N SER A 84 -22.10 -5.55 24.36
CA SER A 84 -21.83 -5.10 25.74
C SER A 84 -20.74 -4.03 25.78
N ILE A 85 -19.75 -4.13 24.88
CA ILE A 85 -18.58 -3.24 24.76
C ILE A 85 -18.73 -2.16 23.69
N LYS A 86 -19.95 -1.77 23.31
CA LYS A 86 -20.23 -0.83 22.20
C LYS A 86 -19.50 0.52 22.27
N ASP A 87 -19.12 0.98 23.44
CA ASP A 87 -18.35 2.20 23.67
C ASP A 87 -16.82 1.97 23.72
N LYS A 88 -16.39 0.72 23.59
CA LYS A 88 -14.99 0.26 23.63
C LYS A 88 -14.47 -0.23 22.28
N ILE A 89 -15.18 0.07 21.21
CA ILE A 89 -14.81 -0.25 19.83
C ILE A 89 -14.48 1.06 19.11
N PRO A 90 -13.20 1.44 18.99
CA PRO A 90 -12.83 2.70 18.34
C PRO A 90 -12.73 2.61 16.81
N GLN A 91 -12.56 1.40 16.25
CA GLN A 91 -12.16 1.24 14.85
C GLN A 91 -12.51 -0.13 14.30
N ILE A 92 -12.81 -0.16 12.99
CA ILE A 92 -12.83 -1.36 12.16
C ILE A 92 -11.85 -1.14 11.00
N GLU A 93 -10.94 -2.08 10.76
CA GLU A 93 -10.18 -2.14 9.52
C GLU A 93 -10.78 -3.20 8.60
N TYR A 94 -11.15 -2.77 7.42
CA TYR A 94 -11.59 -3.65 6.34
C TYR A 94 -10.40 -4.01 5.46
N ALA A 95 -10.23 -5.29 5.14
CA ALA A 95 -9.30 -5.80 4.16
C ALA A 95 -9.95 -6.90 3.32
N SER A 96 -9.59 -6.99 2.03
CA SER A 96 -10.13 -8.00 1.12
C SER A 96 -9.11 -8.40 0.06
N ASN A 97 -9.16 -9.67 -0.32
CA ASN A 97 -8.50 -10.19 -1.52
C ASN A 97 -9.50 -10.46 -2.66
N GLN A 98 -10.64 -9.76 -2.69
CA GLN A 98 -11.80 -9.93 -3.58
C GLN A 98 -12.69 -11.14 -3.25
N LYS A 99 -12.16 -12.23 -2.70
CA LYS A 99 -12.92 -13.43 -2.29
C LYS A 99 -13.30 -13.41 -0.82
N ARG A 100 -12.34 -13.06 0.03
CA ARG A 100 -12.53 -12.93 1.49
C ARG A 100 -12.70 -11.47 1.85
N HIS A 101 -13.63 -11.18 2.75
CA HIS A 101 -13.90 -9.85 3.28
C HIS A 101 -13.69 -9.87 4.78
N ILE A 102 -12.64 -9.26 5.27
CA ILE A 102 -12.20 -9.31 6.65
C ILE A 102 -12.44 -7.97 7.32
N MET A 103 -13.04 -8.00 8.50
CA MET A 103 -13.29 -6.86 9.37
C MET A 103 -12.49 -7.05 10.66
N VAL A 104 -11.34 -6.38 10.80
CA VAL A 104 -10.58 -6.37 12.03
C VAL A 104 -11.19 -5.33 12.97
N VAL A 105 -11.83 -5.79 14.02
CA VAL A 105 -12.47 -4.96 15.04
C VAL A 105 -11.46 -4.68 16.14
N ARG A 106 -11.08 -3.42 16.33
CA ARG A 106 -10.28 -3.03 17.49
C ARG A 106 -11.18 -2.97 18.72
N ILE A 107 -10.82 -3.71 19.75
CA ILE A 107 -11.56 -3.79 21.02
C ILE A 107 -10.65 -3.37 22.18
N LEU A 108 -11.18 -2.57 23.10
CA LEU A 108 -10.46 -2.09 24.27
C LEU A 108 -10.80 -2.89 25.53
N GLU A 109 -11.84 -3.71 25.47
CA GLU A 109 -12.28 -4.67 26.48
C GLU A 109 -12.62 -6.00 25.82
N GLU A 110 -12.64 -7.09 26.58
CA GLU A 110 -12.95 -8.42 26.05
C GLU A 110 -14.43 -8.55 25.67
N LEU A 111 -14.68 -9.32 24.62
CA LEU A 111 -16.03 -9.67 24.19
C LEU A 111 -16.65 -10.69 25.14
N SER A 112 -17.89 -10.51 25.52
CA SER A 112 -18.68 -11.55 26.22
C SER A 112 -19.04 -12.69 25.25
N ASP A 113 -19.43 -13.86 25.80
CA ASP A 113 -19.89 -14.98 24.98
C ASP A 113 -21.12 -14.62 24.12
N VAL A 114 -21.97 -13.72 24.61
CA VAL A 114 -23.14 -13.21 23.90
C VAL A 114 -22.69 -12.34 22.72
N ASP A 115 -21.68 -11.48 22.92
CA ASP A 115 -21.12 -10.65 21.85
C ASP A 115 -20.49 -11.53 20.77
N ILE A 116 -19.68 -12.52 21.17
CA ILE A 116 -19.05 -13.47 20.26
C ILE A 116 -20.10 -14.21 19.43
N LYS A 117 -21.17 -14.68 20.06
CA LYS A 117 -22.27 -15.36 19.37
C LYS A 117 -22.95 -14.46 18.36
N SER A 118 -23.21 -13.22 18.74
CA SER A 118 -23.86 -12.21 17.85
C SER A 118 -22.97 -11.89 16.63
N LEU A 119 -21.69 -11.69 16.84
CA LEU A 119 -20.70 -11.46 15.77
C LEU A 119 -20.60 -12.68 14.84
N LYS A 120 -20.56 -13.92 15.38
CA LYS A 120 -20.53 -15.15 14.57
C LYS A 120 -21.77 -15.29 13.70
N LEU A 121 -22.96 -15.09 14.24
CA LEU A 121 -24.21 -15.15 13.47
C LEU A 121 -24.21 -14.14 12.33
N PHE A 122 -23.75 -12.92 12.59
CA PHE A 122 -23.63 -11.88 11.56
C PHE A 122 -22.60 -12.25 10.48
N GLN A 123 -21.44 -12.75 10.89
CA GLN A 123 -20.37 -13.21 10.00
C GLN A 123 -20.89 -14.28 9.03
N ASP A 124 -21.57 -15.29 9.57
CA ASP A 124 -22.08 -16.44 8.79
C ASP A 124 -23.18 -16.02 7.82
N PHE A 125 -24.07 -15.13 8.28
CA PHE A 125 -25.16 -14.63 7.44
C PHE A 125 -24.66 -13.78 6.28
N HIS A 126 -23.73 -12.86 6.55
CA HIS A 126 -23.21 -11.92 5.55
C HIS A 126 -22.00 -12.42 4.76
N LYS A 127 -21.46 -13.60 5.10
CA LYS A 127 -20.25 -14.18 4.45
C LYS A 127 -19.08 -13.20 4.48
N ILE A 128 -18.80 -12.68 5.67
CA ILE A 128 -17.62 -11.88 6.00
C ILE A 128 -16.86 -12.57 7.15
N GLU A 129 -15.71 -12.05 7.50
CA GLU A 129 -14.92 -12.57 8.62
C GLU A 129 -14.67 -11.46 9.63
N PHE A 130 -14.99 -11.72 10.90
CA PHE A 130 -14.53 -10.86 11.97
C PHE A 130 -13.21 -11.37 12.55
N TRP A 131 -12.31 -10.43 12.73
CA TRP A 131 -11.08 -10.59 13.46
C TRP A 131 -11.06 -9.56 14.59
N THR A 132 -10.31 -9.81 15.64
CA THR A 132 -10.17 -8.90 16.79
C THR A 132 -8.74 -8.41 16.91
N GLN A 133 -8.58 -7.17 17.39
CA GLN A 133 -7.30 -6.58 17.75
C GLN A 133 -7.45 -5.91 19.12
N THR A 134 -6.66 -6.34 20.12
CA THR A 134 -6.72 -5.79 21.48
C THR A 134 -5.68 -4.73 21.76
N LYS A 135 -4.47 -4.88 21.18
CA LYS A 135 -3.32 -3.96 21.38
C LYS A 135 -2.60 -3.70 20.05
N GLY A 136 -1.37 -4.18 19.91
CA GLY A 136 -0.56 -4.08 18.69
C GLY A 136 -1.02 -5.02 17.58
N TYR A 137 -0.30 -5.00 16.48
CA TYR A 137 -0.59 -5.87 15.32
C TYR A 137 -0.39 -7.36 15.61
N ASP A 138 0.46 -7.69 16.57
CA ASP A 138 0.72 -9.03 17.09
C ASP A 138 -0.49 -9.68 17.80
N THR A 139 -1.47 -8.85 18.19
CA THR A 139 -2.70 -9.33 18.88
C THR A 139 -3.86 -9.61 17.93
N ILE A 140 -3.64 -9.50 16.63
CA ILE A 140 -4.67 -9.71 15.62
C ILE A 140 -4.93 -11.20 15.45
N LYS A 141 -6.21 -11.60 15.63
CA LYS A 141 -6.63 -12.99 15.48
C LYS A 141 -8.05 -13.09 14.93
N PRO A 142 -8.38 -14.17 14.20
CA PRO A 142 -9.75 -14.46 13.80
C PRO A 142 -10.67 -14.58 15.02
N LEU A 143 -11.92 -14.18 14.86
CA LEU A 143 -12.96 -14.41 15.90
C LEU A 143 -13.23 -15.92 16.11
N VAL A 144 -13.04 -16.72 15.05
CA VAL A 144 -13.18 -18.17 15.04
C VAL A 144 -11.81 -18.78 14.78
N ASN A 145 -11.30 -19.58 15.72
CA ASN A 145 -9.92 -20.10 15.66
C ASN A 145 -9.66 -21.10 14.51
N GLU A 146 -10.70 -21.65 13.89
CA GLU A 146 -10.60 -22.61 12.77
C GLU A 146 -10.42 -21.93 11.39
N MET A 147 -10.39 -20.59 11.36
CA MET A 147 -10.24 -19.86 10.09
C MET A 147 -8.79 -19.82 9.64
N ASP A 148 -8.58 -19.96 8.34
CA ASP A 148 -7.29 -19.74 7.73
C ASP A 148 -6.83 -18.30 7.98
N THR A 149 -5.69 -18.15 8.64
CA THR A 149 -5.10 -16.85 8.98
C THR A 149 -4.35 -16.21 7.82
N GLU A 150 -4.08 -16.96 6.76
CA GLU A 150 -3.37 -16.45 5.59
C GLU A 150 -4.34 -15.83 4.58
N ILE A 151 -4.05 -14.60 4.21
CA ILE A 151 -4.75 -13.90 3.13
C ILE A 151 -3.84 -13.87 1.93
N ILE A 152 -4.35 -14.33 0.78
CA ILE A 152 -3.59 -14.41 -0.44
C ILE A 152 -4.18 -13.44 -1.47
N TYR A 153 -3.36 -12.56 -1.99
CA TYR A 153 -3.63 -11.76 -3.18
C TYR A 153 -2.82 -12.32 -4.35
N SER A 154 -3.46 -12.54 -5.49
CA SER A 154 -2.81 -13.09 -6.68
C SER A 154 -2.63 -12.03 -7.76
N ASN A 155 -1.41 -11.91 -8.27
CA ASN A 155 -1.12 -11.18 -9.49
C ASN A 155 -1.02 -12.19 -10.64
N ILE A 156 -2.12 -12.36 -11.37
CA ILE A 156 -2.24 -13.39 -12.41
C ILE A 156 -1.28 -13.13 -13.60
N GLU A 157 -0.97 -11.86 -13.88
CA GLU A 157 -0.10 -11.50 -15.02
C GLU A 157 1.34 -11.99 -14.85
N PHE A 158 1.81 -12.03 -13.60
CA PHE A 158 3.17 -12.46 -13.26
C PHE A 158 3.20 -13.84 -12.57
N ASP A 159 2.04 -14.51 -12.46
CA ASP A 159 1.86 -15.78 -11.75
C ASP A 159 2.41 -15.74 -10.31
N LEU A 160 2.05 -14.67 -9.57
CA LEU A 160 2.53 -14.40 -8.23
C LEU A 160 1.41 -14.44 -7.20
N HIS A 161 1.73 -14.97 -6.01
CA HIS A 161 0.87 -15.00 -4.86
C HIS A 161 1.50 -14.23 -3.69
N PHE A 162 0.81 -13.21 -3.22
CA PHE A 162 1.24 -12.40 -2.08
C PHE A 162 0.45 -12.77 -0.84
N PHE A 163 1.15 -13.15 0.20
CA PHE A 163 0.58 -13.45 1.51
C PHE A 163 0.72 -12.24 2.40
N PHE A 164 -0.34 -11.84 3.05
CA PHE A 164 -0.35 -10.64 3.90
C PHE A 164 -1.30 -10.78 5.08
N GLN A 165 -1.06 -10.01 6.13
CA GLN A 165 -1.98 -9.86 7.25
C GLN A 165 -3.05 -8.80 6.93
N PRO A 166 -4.27 -8.89 7.48
CA PRO A 166 -5.35 -7.93 7.19
C PRO A 166 -4.95 -6.47 7.39
N THR A 167 -4.03 -6.20 8.30
CA THR A 167 -3.54 -4.86 8.65
C THR A 167 -2.25 -4.46 7.95
N SER A 168 -1.54 -5.40 7.27
CA SER A 168 -0.35 -5.06 6.49
C SER A 168 -0.68 -4.07 5.39
N PHE A 169 0.26 -3.18 5.08
CA PHE A 169 0.09 -2.27 3.96
C PHE A 169 -0.05 -3.05 2.65
N THR A 170 -1.09 -2.77 1.90
CA THR A 170 -1.31 -3.23 0.52
C THR A 170 -1.96 -2.11 -0.27
N GLN A 171 -1.73 -2.06 -1.58
CA GLN A 171 -2.38 -1.08 -2.44
C GLN A 171 -3.90 -1.24 -2.37
N ILE A 172 -4.59 -0.14 -2.10
CA ILE A 172 -6.04 -0.14 -1.80
C ILE A 172 -6.92 -0.42 -3.01
N ASN A 173 -6.39 -0.15 -4.22
CA ASN A 173 -7.06 -0.32 -5.50
C ASN A 173 -6.32 -1.40 -6.30
N PRO A 174 -6.71 -2.67 -6.20
CA PRO A 174 -6.01 -3.77 -6.85
C PRO A 174 -6.05 -3.66 -8.39
N PHE A 175 -7.07 -3.01 -8.96
CA PHE A 175 -7.20 -2.84 -10.41
C PHE A 175 -6.11 -1.90 -10.94
N ILE A 176 -5.94 -0.74 -10.29
CA ILE A 176 -4.90 0.22 -10.69
C ILE A 176 -3.52 -0.30 -10.30
N ASN A 177 -3.37 -1.05 -9.19
CA ASN A 177 -2.10 -1.64 -8.82
C ASN A 177 -1.55 -2.58 -9.89
N LEU A 178 -2.39 -3.45 -10.48
CA LEU A 178 -1.97 -4.31 -11.59
C LEU A 178 -1.43 -3.50 -12.78
N VAL A 179 -2.14 -2.42 -13.15
CA VAL A 179 -1.72 -1.57 -14.26
C VAL A 179 -0.47 -0.76 -13.91
N LEU A 180 -0.33 -0.33 -12.65
CA LEU A 180 0.86 0.36 -12.14
C LEU A 180 2.10 -0.56 -12.22
N ILE A 181 1.98 -1.81 -11.76
CA ILE A 181 3.06 -2.81 -11.85
C ILE A 181 3.44 -3.03 -13.32
N ARG A 182 2.46 -3.27 -14.21
CA ARG A 182 2.71 -3.44 -15.65
C ARG A 182 3.46 -2.25 -16.24
N ARG A 183 3.03 -1.02 -15.92
CA ARG A 183 3.68 0.21 -16.39
C ARG A 183 5.08 0.36 -15.81
N ALA A 184 5.27 0.02 -14.53
CA ALA A 184 6.59 0.02 -13.90
C ALA A 184 7.55 -0.95 -14.59
N MET A 185 7.12 -2.18 -14.91
CA MET A 185 7.93 -3.15 -15.66
C MET A 185 8.26 -2.65 -17.08
N ALA A 186 7.28 -2.05 -17.77
CA ALA A 186 7.48 -1.49 -19.11
C ALA A 186 8.47 -0.31 -19.13
N LEU A 187 8.52 0.50 -18.07
CA LEU A 187 9.48 1.61 -17.95
C LEU A 187 10.85 1.12 -17.46
N LEU A 188 10.87 0.26 -16.45
CA LEU A 188 12.11 -0.28 -15.87
C LEU A 188 12.83 -1.23 -16.84
N GLN A 189 12.05 -2.02 -17.62
CA GLN A 189 12.56 -3.01 -18.56
C GLN A 189 13.58 -3.95 -17.91
N PRO A 190 13.21 -4.73 -16.87
CA PRO A 190 14.12 -5.63 -16.21
C PRO A 190 14.69 -6.64 -17.22
N LYS A 191 15.97 -6.97 -17.08
CA LYS A 191 16.64 -7.99 -17.92
C LYS A 191 17.28 -9.04 -17.04
N LYS A 192 17.44 -10.24 -17.60
CA LYS A 192 18.21 -11.29 -16.96
C LYS A 192 19.63 -10.78 -16.63
N ASP A 193 20.15 -11.22 -15.50
CA ASP A 193 21.50 -10.92 -14.99
C ASP A 193 21.73 -9.44 -14.58
N GLU A 194 20.70 -8.58 -14.58
CA GLU A 194 20.78 -7.24 -13.99
C GLU A 194 20.57 -7.31 -12.47
N LEU A 195 21.25 -6.43 -11.75
CA LEU A 195 20.96 -6.13 -10.35
C LEU A 195 20.02 -4.94 -10.27
N ILE A 196 18.85 -5.13 -9.66
CA ILE A 196 17.83 -4.09 -9.50
C ILE A 196 17.53 -3.92 -8.00
N VAL A 197 17.48 -2.68 -7.54
CA VAL A 197 17.07 -2.38 -6.17
C VAL A 197 15.68 -1.76 -6.17
N ASP A 198 14.80 -2.32 -5.35
CA ASP A 198 13.43 -1.85 -5.09
C ASP A 198 13.41 -1.21 -3.70
N PHE A 199 13.35 0.12 -3.64
CA PHE A 199 13.34 0.89 -2.40
C PHE A 199 11.92 1.15 -1.92
N PHE A 200 11.70 1.00 -0.61
CA PHE A 200 10.38 0.99 0.04
C PHE A 200 9.54 -0.20 -0.43
N ALA A 201 10.20 -1.36 -0.48
CA ALA A 201 9.70 -2.56 -1.14
C ALA A 201 8.42 -3.15 -0.53
N GLY A 202 8.10 -2.82 0.73
CA GLY A 202 6.99 -3.41 1.45
C GLY A 202 7.10 -4.93 1.51
N LEU A 203 6.02 -5.61 1.18
CA LEU A 203 5.98 -7.08 1.10
C LEU A 203 6.39 -7.65 -0.27
N GLY A 204 6.92 -6.79 -1.17
CA GLY A 204 7.46 -7.18 -2.48
C GLY A 204 6.57 -6.88 -3.68
N ASN A 205 5.68 -5.88 -3.59
CA ASN A 205 4.70 -5.54 -4.64
C ASN A 205 5.35 -5.31 -6.02
N PHE A 206 6.56 -4.75 -6.08
CA PHE A 206 7.36 -4.60 -7.31
C PHE A 206 8.55 -5.55 -7.34
N THR A 207 9.17 -5.85 -6.20
CA THR A 207 10.33 -6.74 -6.09
C THR A 207 10.09 -8.08 -6.77
N LEU A 208 8.96 -8.74 -6.47
CA LEU A 208 8.67 -10.06 -7.03
C LEU A 208 8.37 -10.01 -8.54
N PRO A 209 7.53 -9.09 -9.06
CA PRO A 209 7.38 -8.92 -10.51
C PRO A 209 8.69 -8.66 -11.25
N ILE A 210 9.60 -7.85 -10.72
CA ILE A 210 10.93 -7.61 -11.32
C ILE A 210 11.70 -8.91 -11.43
N ALA A 211 11.68 -9.73 -10.38
CA ALA A 211 12.44 -10.99 -10.33
C ALA A 211 11.95 -12.04 -11.35
N THR A 212 10.67 -11.98 -11.79
CA THR A 212 10.16 -12.91 -12.82
C THR A 212 10.86 -12.77 -14.18
N PHE A 213 11.55 -11.66 -14.42
CA PHE A 213 12.35 -11.43 -15.63
C PHE A 213 13.77 -12.04 -15.54
N GLY A 214 14.11 -12.69 -14.42
CA GLY A 214 15.42 -13.31 -14.22
C GLY A 214 16.49 -12.35 -13.67
N SER A 215 16.10 -11.14 -13.26
CA SER A 215 16.98 -10.17 -12.59
C SER A 215 17.25 -10.62 -11.15
N SER A 216 18.42 -10.26 -10.61
CA SER A 216 18.67 -10.26 -9.17
C SER A 216 18.05 -9.00 -8.56
N VAL A 217 17.25 -9.16 -7.50
CA VAL A 217 16.50 -8.04 -6.92
C VAL A 217 16.78 -7.94 -5.43
N ILE A 218 17.10 -6.73 -4.98
CA ILE A 218 17.17 -6.40 -3.55
C ILE A 218 15.98 -5.50 -3.21
N GLY A 219 15.07 -6.01 -2.37
CA GLY A 219 14.01 -5.20 -1.76
C GLY A 219 14.52 -4.54 -0.48
N VAL A 220 14.48 -3.23 -0.41
CA VAL A 220 14.90 -2.45 0.77
C VAL A 220 13.67 -1.92 1.47
N GLU A 221 13.52 -2.25 2.76
CA GLU A 221 12.37 -1.88 3.58
C GLU A 221 12.80 -1.53 5.00
N GLY A 222 12.10 -0.60 5.65
CA GLY A 222 12.42 -0.14 7.01
C GLY A 222 11.77 -0.96 8.13
N ASP A 223 10.67 -1.67 7.84
CA ASP A 223 9.89 -2.43 8.81
C ASP A 223 10.28 -3.93 8.80
N ASP A 224 10.68 -4.46 9.97
CA ASP A 224 11.09 -5.87 10.11
C ASP A 224 10.00 -6.85 9.68
N ALA A 225 8.74 -6.58 10.00
CA ALA A 225 7.63 -7.48 9.68
C ALA A 225 7.36 -7.51 8.17
N LEU A 226 7.57 -6.38 7.47
CA LEU A 226 7.46 -6.32 6.01
C LEU A 226 8.65 -7.01 5.33
N VAL A 227 9.87 -6.84 5.83
CA VAL A 227 11.07 -7.59 5.37
C VAL A 227 10.84 -9.10 5.48
N GLU A 228 10.39 -9.57 6.65
CA GLU A 228 10.07 -10.99 6.86
C GLU A 228 8.96 -11.48 5.92
N SER A 229 7.92 -10.67 5.73
CA SER A 229 6.83 -10.98 4.80
C SER A 229 7.31 -11.04 3.35
N GLY A 230 8.22 -10.14 2.96
CA GLY A 230 8.87 -10.14 1.65
C GLY A 230 9.66 -11.44 1.40
N HIS A 231 10.48 -11.87 2.35
CA HIS A 231 11.20 -13.14 2.26
C HIS A 231 10.28 -14.35 2.13
N LYS A 232 9.20 -14.40 2.95
CA LYS A 232 8.19 -15.45 2.87
C LYS A 232 7.51 -15.48 1.50
N ASN A 233 7.15 -14.30 0.97
CA ASN A 233 6.56 -14.17 -0.35
C ASN A 233 7.52 -14.61 -1.47
N ALA A 234 8.80 -14.23 -1.41
CA ALA A 234 9.81 -14.67 -2.35
C ALA A 234 9.95 -16.21 -2.35
N THR A 235 10.01 -16.81 -1.16
CA THR A 235 10.12 -18.27 -1.00
C THR A 235 8.90 -19.01 -1.58
N ARG A 236 7.69 -18.54 -1.26
CA ARG A 236 6.44 -19.17 -1.72
C ARG A 236 6.20 -19.05 -3.22
N ASN A 237 6.82 -18.05 -3.86
CA ASN A 237 6.80 -17.88 -5.31
C ASN A 237 8.05 -18.49 -6.00
N ASN A 238 8.88 -19.27 -5.30
CA ASN A 238 10.10 -19.89 -5.84
C ASN A 238 11.14 -18.87 -6.36
N LEU A 239 11.14 -17.63 -5.83
CA LEU A 239 12.01 -16.54 -6.25
C LEU A 239 13.17 -16.27 -5.27
N SER A 240 13.29 -17.01 -4.17
CA SER A 240 14.30 -16.78 -3.13
C SER A 240 15.77 -16.89 -3.60
N LYS A 241 16.02 -17.46 -4.77
CA LYS A 241 17.37 -17.48 -5.38
C LYS A 241 17.76 -16.14 -5.98
N ASN A 242 16.77 -15.37 -6.45
CA ASN A 242 16.98 -14.10 -7.16
C ASN A 242 16.54 -12.88 -6.34
N VAL A 243 15.85 -13.08 -5.21
CA VAL A 243 15.28 -12.01 -4.40
C VAL A 243 15.87 -12.06 -3.00
N ASN A 244 16.35 -10.92 -2.52
CA ASN A 244 16.73 -10.71 -1.14
C ASN A 244 16.04 -9.47 -0.59
N PHE A 245 15.60 -9.49 0.68
CA PHE A 245 15.09 -8.30 1.35
C PHE A 245 16.07 -7.87 2.44
N ILE A 246 16.32 -6.56 2.53
CA ILE A 246 17.27 -5.97 3.48
C ILE A 246 16.56 -4.85 4.25
N LYS A 247 16.74 -4.86 5.57
CA LYS A 247 16.22 -3.78 6.41
C LYS A 247 17.18 -2.59 6.38
N ILE A 248 16.68 -1.44 5.89
CA ILE A 248 17.36 -0.14 6.00
C ILE A 248 16.30 0.94 6.24
N ASP A 249 16.49 1.78 7.24
CA ASP A 249 15.72 3.00 7.41
C ASP A 249 16.18 4.05 6.38
N LEU A 250 15.47 4.12 5.25
CA LEU A 250 15.83 4.96 4.12
C LEU A 250 15.73 6.46 4.41
N PHE A 251 15.01 6.88 5.45
CA PHE A 251 14.96 8.28 5.86
C PHE A 251 16.23 8.73 6.59
N ASN A 252 16.92 7.80 7.23
CA ASN A 252 18.16 8.04 8.00
C ASN A 252 19.37 7.30 7.42
N ALA A 253 19.23 6.66 6.26
CA ALA A 253 20.32 5.90 5.61
C ALA A 253 21.53 6.78 5.30
N LYS A 254 22.70 6.18 5.42
CA LYS A 254 23.98 6.77 5.08
C LYS A 254 24.51 6.21 3.77
N GLN A 255 25.55 6.84 3.24
CA GLN A 255 26.21 6.41 2.01
C GLN A 255 26.66 4.95 2.05
N GLU A 256 27.19 4.52 3.21
CA GLU A 256 27.68 3.17 3.44
C GLU A 256 26.56 2.13 3.34
N ASP A 257 25.36 2.44 3.84
CA ASP A 257 24.21 1.55 3.80
C ASP A 257 23.79 1.25 2.35
N ILE A 258 23.81 2.28 1.50
CA ILE A 258 23.47 2.12 0.07
C ILE A 258 24.59 1.43 -0.71
N LYS A 259 25.86 1.69 -0.38
CA LYS A 259 27.01 1.00 -0.99
C LYS A 259 26.99 -0.50 -0.74
N LEU A 260 26.48 -0.96 0.40
CA LEU A 260 26.36 -2.40 0.73
C LEU A 260 25.42 -3.14 -0.24
N LEU A 261 24.49 -2.43 -0.90
CA LEU A 261 23.60 -3.02 -1.91
C LEU A 261 24.32 -3.35 -3.23
N GLY A 262 25.56 -2.88 -3.41
CA GLY A 262 26.31 -3.00 -4.65
C GLY A 262 25.89 -1.95 -5.70
N LYS A 263 26.59 -1.97 -6.83
CA LYS A 263 26.28 -1.08 -7.97
C LYS A 263 25.14 -1.69 -8.78
N ALA A 264 23.92 -1.26 -8.49
CA ALA A 264 22.74 -1.70 -9.21
C ALA A 264 22.64 -1.06 -10.61
N ASP A 265 22.11 -1.81 -11.57
CA ASP A 265 21.83 -1.32 -12.91
C ASP A 265 20.64 -0.37 -12.93
N LYS A 266 19.61 -0.66 -12.13
CA LYS A 266 18.35 0.08 -12.10
C LYS A 266 17.79 0.17 -10.68
N TRP A 267 17.04 1.24 -10.41
CA TRP A 267 16.28 1.43 -9.18
C TRP A 267 14.79 1.58 -9.47
N LEU A 268 13.97 1.01 -8.60
CA LEU A 268 12.58 1.37 -8.43
C LEU A 268 12.43 2.03 -7.06
N ILE A 269 11.70 3.13 -6.98
CA ILE A 269 11.51 3.90 -5.74
C ILE A 269 10.00 4.15 -5.60
N ASP A 270 9.36 3.63 -4.52
CA ASP A 270 7.93 3.84 -4.20
C ASP A 270 7.79 4.37 -2.77
N PRO A 271 8.18 5.62 -2.49
CA PRO A 271 8.25 6.17 -1.15
C PRO A 271 6.86 6.57 -0.62
N PRO A 272 6.72 6.72 0.71
CA PRO A 272 5.56 7.35 1.31
C PRO A 272 5.48 8.85 0.92
N ARG A 273 4.47 9.56 1.45
CA ARG A 273 4.18 10.96 1.09
C ARG A 273 5.34 11.95 1.26
N ASP A 274 6.29 11.63 2.11
CA ASP A 274 7.46 12.48 2.38
C ASP A 274 8.49 12.45 1.23
N GLY A 275 8.32 11.53 0.27
CA GLY A 275 9.25 11.33 -0.84
C GLY A 275 10.52 10.61 -0.41
N ALA A 276 11.54 10.61 -1.27
CA ALA A 276 12.80 9.91 -1.07
C ALA A 276 14.01 10.86 -1.00
N LEU A 277 13.84 12.05 -0.41
CA LEU A 277 14.84 13.12 -0.41
C LEU A 277 16.22 12.62 0.03
N ASN A 278 16.29 11.90 1.16
CA ASN A 278 17.56 11.38 1.67
C ASN A 278 18.22 10.42 0.66
N LEU A 279 17.46 9.45 0.15
CA LEU A 279 17.96 8.47 -0.82
C LEU A 279 18.48 9.14 -2.10
N VAL A 280 17.73 10.10 -2.65
CA VAL A 280 18.12 10.83 -3.88
C VAL A 280 19.41 11.63 -3.65
N ASN A 281 19.58 12.26 -2.48
CA ASN A 281 20.80 12.99 -2.14
C ASN A 281 22.02 12.07 -2.05
N LEU A 282 21.87 10.82 -1.61
CA LEU A 282 22.95 9.84 -1.49
C LEU A 282 23.47 9.34 -2.85
N ILE A 283 22.76 9.56 -3.95
CA ILE A 283 23.22 9.13 -5.29
C ILE A 283 24.54 9.85 -5.63
N ASN A 284 25.55 9.05 -5.99
CA ASN A 284 26.85 9.49 -6.47
C ASN A 284 27.39 8.50 -7.52
N ALA A 285 28.53 8.77 -8.12
CA ALA A 285 29.11 7.98 -9.19
C ALA A 285 29.35 6.49 -8.84
N ASP A 286 29.55 6.16 -7.56
CA ASP A 286 29.83 4.78 -7.12
C ASP A 286 28.55 3.89 -7.18
N ILE A 287 27.38 4.49 -6.91
CA ILE A 287 26.11 3.75 -6.75
C ILE A 287 25.02 4.16 -7.76
N GLN A 288 25.31 5.14 -8.61
CA GLN A 288 24.37 5.71 -9.56
C GLN A 288 23.86 4.66 -10.56
N PRO A 289 22.54 4.34 -10.57
CA PRO A 289 21.97 3.41 -11.54
C PRO A 289 21.78 4.09 -12.89
N LYS A 290 21.75 3.32 -13.97
CA LYS A 290 21.46 3.84 -15.33
C LYS A 290 20.02 4.33 -15.49
N LYS A 291 19.10 3.77 -14.70
CA LYS A 291 17.66 4.03 -14.83
C LYS A 291 16.99 4.01 -13.45
N ILE A 292 16.10 4.98 -13.23
CA ILE A 292 15.25 5.05 -12.02
C ILE A 292 13.78 5.14 -12.46
N VAL A 293 12.96 4.21 -11.98
CA VAL A 293 11.51 4.33 -12.01
C VAL A 293 11.06 4.83 -10.65
N TYR A 294 10.42 6.00 -10.61
CA TYR A 294 9.95 6.65 -9.39
C TYR A 294 8.42 6.70 -9.38
N ILE A 295 7.81 6.06 -8.39
CA ILE A 295 6.37 6.09 -8.13
C ILE A 295 6.12 7.10 -7.01
N SER A 296 5.05 7.86 -7.06
CA SER A 296 4.78 8.86 -6.02
C SER A 296 3.30 9.13 -5.86
N CYS A 297 2.85 9.12 -4.61
CA CYS A 297 1.51 9.57 -4.22
C CYS A 297 1.44 11.07 -3.85
N ASN A 298 2.55 11.82 -4.01
CA ASN A 298 2.63 13.25 -3.70
C ASN A 298 3.43 14.01 -4.77
N PRO A 299 2.75 14.72 -5.69
CA PRO A 299 3.42 15.46 -6.77
C PRO A 299 4.43 16.51 -6.29
N ALA A 300 4.27 17.08 -5.08
CA ALA A 300 5.17 18.11 -4.59
C ALA A 300 6.53 17.53 -4.15
N THR A 301 6.53 16.36 -3.49
CA THR A 301 7.77 15.68 -3.11
C THR A 301 8.44 15.05 -4.33
N LEU A 302 7.67 14.50 -5.28
CA LEU A 302 8.23 14.09 -6.57
C LEU A 302 8.92 15.25 -7.29
N ALA A 303 8.28 16.42 -7.36
CA ALA A 303 8.85 17.58 -8.03
C ALA A 303 10.18 18.03 -7.40
N ARG A 304 10.27 18.02 -6.06
CA ARG A 304 11.50 18.28 -5.31
C ARG A 304 12.61 17.28 -5.64
N ASP A 305 12.29 15.99 -5.54
CA ASP A 305 13.25 14.91 -5.74
C ASP A 305 13.70 14.83 -7.21
N ALA A 306 12.79 15.08 -8.17
CA ALA A 306 13.09 15.17 -9.59
C ALA A 306 14.04 16.34 -9.91
N ASN A 307 13.89 17.49 -9.24
CA ASN A 307 14.82 18.59 -9.40
C ASN A 307 16.26 18.18 -9.07
N ILE A 308 16.47 17.46 -7.97
CA ILE A 308 17.78 16.96 -7.58
C ILE A 308 18.31 15.94 -8.58
N LEU A 309 17.48 14.98 -9.00
CA LEU A 309 17.88 13.95 -9.98
C LEU A 309 18.37 14.58 -11.29
N ILE A 310 17.69 15.63 -11.76
CA ILE A 310 18.02 16.29 -13.03
C ILE A 310 19.22 17.21 -12.87
N ASN A 311 19.16 18.16 -11.94
CA ASN A 311 20.10 19.27 -11.88
C ASN A 311 21.39 18.93 -11.11
N GLU A 312 21.38 17.94 -10.22
CA GLU A 312 22.53 17.59 -9.39
C GLU A 312 23.07 16.19 -9.69
N LYS A 313 22.22 15.26 -10.16
CA LYS A 313 22.61 13.87 -10.38
C LYS A 313 22.72 13.49 -11.86
N GLY A 314 22.43 14.38 -12.79
CA GLY A 314 22.65 14.21 -14.22
C GLY A 314 21.68 13.29 -14.96
N TYR A 315 20.47 13.10 -14.41
CA TYR A 315 19.44 12.31 -15.09
C TYR A 315 18.59 13.16 -16.05
N ASN A 316 18.17 12.58 -17.16
CA ASN A 316 17.08 13.06 -17.98
C ASN A 316 15.73 12.62 -17.40
N PHE A 317 14.77 13.51 -17.34
CA PHE A 317 13.39 13.21 -16.98
C PHE A 317 12.60 12.80 -18.24
N THR A 318 12.69 11.54 -18.64
CA THR A 318 12.21 11.12 -19.96
C THR A 318 10.71 10.96 -20.03
N LYS A 319 10.09 10.35 -19.00
CA LYS A 319 8.64 10.09 -19.02
C LYS A 319 8.01 10.31 -17.66
N SER A 320 6.76 10.81 -17.66
CA SER A 320 5.95 10.83 -16.44
C SER A 320 4.46 10.77 -16.78
N GLY A 321 3.67 10.19 -15.91
CA GLY A 321 2.21 10.11 -16.03
C GLY A 321 1.51 9.82 -14.74
N ILE A 322 0.19 10.02 -14.73
CA ILE A 322 -0.66 9.85 -13.55
C ILE A 322 -1.54 8.61 -13.66
N LEU A 323 -1.89 8.07 -12.50
CA LEU A 323 -2.83 6.97 -12.35
C LEU A 323 -3.89 7.35 -11.31
N ASN A 324 -5.15 7.12 -11.62
CA ASN A 324 -6.25 7.39 -10.70
C ASN A 324 -6.40 6.26 -9.67
N MET A 325 -5.41 6.13 -8.79
CA MET A 325 -5.40 5.14 -7.70
C MET A 325 -6.50 5.40 -6.67
N PHE A 326 -6.86 6.69 -6.46
CA PHE A 326 -7.73 7.14 -5.39
C PHE A 326 -8.90 8.00 -5.92
N PRO A 327 -9.81 7.47 -6.75
CA PRO A 327 -10.97 8.21 -7.22
C PRO A 327 -11.73 8.89 -6.07
N HIS A 328 -12.33 10.06 -6.34
CA HIS A 328 -13.06 10.90 -5.38
C HIS A 328 -12.20 11.49 -4.24
N THR A 329 -10.88 11.50 -4.40
CA THR A 329 -9.97 12.14 -3.44
C THR A 329 -9.03 13.13 -4.15
N SER A 330 -8.33 13.94 -3.37
CA SER A 330 -7.30 14.86 -3.89
C SER A 330 -5.92 14.21 -4.08
N HIS A 331 -5.80 12.90 -3.88
CA HIS A 331 -4.55 12.19 -4.04
C HIS A 331 -4.29 11.90 -5.51
N VAL A 332 -3.06 12.13 -5.93
CA VAL A 332 -2.57 11.85 -7.29
C VAL A 332 -1.43 10.86 -7.18
N GLU A 333 -1.64 9.67 -7.76
CA GLU A 333 -0.57 8.69 -7.97
C GLU A 333 0.12 8.97 -9.29
N SER A 334 1.43 8.90 -9.32
CA SER A 334 2.22 9.14 -10.53
C SER A 334 3.36 8.15 -10.66
N ILE A 335 3.82 7.93 -11.89
CA ILE A 335 5.00 7.13 -12.20
C ILE A 335 5.88 7.90 -13.17
N SER A 336 7.17 7.90 -12.90
CA SER A 336 8.18 8.70 -13.61
C SER A 336 9.39 7.85 -13.96
N LEU A 337 10.03 8.17 -15.07
CA LEU A 337 11.25 7.54 -15.54
C LEU A 337 12.36 8.57 -15.65
N PHE A 338 13.48 8.27 -15.01
CA PHE A 338 14.73 9.01 -15.11
C PHE A 338 15.81 8.10 -15.68
N GLU A 339 16.52 8.60 -16.69
CA GLU A 339 17.59 7.87 -17.37
C GLU A 339 18.88 8.69 -17.32
N LEU A 340 19.98 8.03 -16.94
CA LEU A 340 21.27 8.70 -16.86
C LEU A 340 21.73 9.09 -18.26
N ASN A 341 22.29 10.28 -18.41
CA ASN A 341 22.94 10.69 -19.64
C ASN A 341 24.15 9.78 -19.91
N GLU A 342 24.22 9.21 -21.13
CA GLU A 342 25.38 8.47 -21.62
C GLU A 342 26.62 9.36 -21.78
#